data_3da2a403232abc344f5d01dae8543337
#
_entry.id   3da2a403232abc344f5d01dae8543337
#
_cell.length_a   1.000
_cell.length_b   1.000
_cell.length_c   1.000
_cell.angle_alpha   90.00
_cell.angle_beta   90.00
_cell.angle_gamma   90.00
#
_symmetry.space_group_name_H-M   'P 1'
#
loop_
_entity.id
_entity.type
_entity.pdbx_description
1 polymer ?
#
loop_
_entity_poly.entity_id
_entity_poly.type
_entity_poly.pdbx_seq_one_letter_code
_entity_poly.pdbx_strand_id
1 'polypeptide(L)'
;MEPPPGDPAFEDLTARARIRDAAIRLFAERGIDGTTVREITQAAGVSPGLLRHHFGSKESLRAACDRYVLDRIVKIKEELLFEGKLASPGFLPSIHPTILLFYRYVTRALLDGSPRAAAMFDDMVTLTEQWISRNAPDVTEDYRAYAAVFVGMQSGMLAMHDHVSRALGVDVFSTDGHLRMAGALTDFYSHPLLDADFVAKARAAMARLHATNPPTAAGADPEAEGA
;
A
#
# COMPACT_ATOMS: atom_id res chain seq x y z
N MET A 1 29.22 7.92 -1.33
CA MET A 1 30.10 8.38 -0.23
C MET A 1 29.15 8.97 0.81
N GLU A 2 28.98 8.28 1.94
CA GLU A 2 28.15 8.75 3.05
C GLU A 2 28.89 9.89 3.78
N PRO A 3 28.27 11.05 4.03
CA PRO A 3 28.93 12.15 4.74
C PRO A 3 29.28 11.73 6.17
N PRO A 4 30.37 12.27 6.76
CA PRO A 4 30.81 11.87 8.08
C PRO A 4 29.81 12.28 9.20
N PRO A 5 29.72 11.52 10.30
CA PRO A 5 28.95 11.93 11.48
C PRO A 5 29.47 13.27 12.01
N GLY A 6 28.55 14.22 12.22
CA GLY A 6 28.88 15.60 12.63
C GLY A 6 28.79 16.63 11.49
N ASP A 7 28.50 16.21 10.25
CA ASP A 7 28.11 17.13 9.18
C ASP A 7 26.67 17.59 9.45
N PRO A 8 26.37 18.91 9.56
CA PRO A 8 25.02 19.41 9.79
C PRO A 8 24.00 18.92 8.75
N ALA A 9 24.39 18.72 7.49
CA ALA A 9 23.54 18.18 6.45
C ALA A 9 23.19 16.70 6.70
N PHE A 10 24.13 15.91 7.23
CA PHE A 10 23.90 14.51 7.61
C PHE A 10 22.99 14.40 8.86
N GLU A 11 23.21 15.25 9.86
CA GLU A 11 22.35 15.31 11.06
C GLU A 11 20.93 15.72 10.71
N ASP A 12 20.75 16.63 9.76
CA ASP A 12 19.47 17.09 9.27
C ASP A 12 18.72 15.97 8.52
N LEU A 13 19.39 15.26 7.61
CA LEU A 13 18.82 14.09 6.91
C LEU A 13 18.43 12.97 7.88
N THR A 14 19.27 12.69 8.90
CA THR A 14 18.95 11.67 9.92
C THR A 14 17.78 12.10 10.80
N ALA A 15 17.66 13.38 11.16
CA ALA A 15 16.55 13.91 11.93
C ALA A 15 15.22 13.77 11.14
N ARG A 16 15.23 14.11 9.86
CA ARG A 16 14.06 13.93 8.97
C ARG A 16 13.61 12.47 8.89
N ALA A 17 14.56 11.53 8.77
CA ALA A 17 14.26 10.11 8.75
C ALA A 17 13.71 9.63 10.10
N ARG A 18 14.31 10.03 11.23
CA ARG A 18 13.82 9.69 12.58
C ARG A 18 12.39 10.16 12.83
N ILE A 19 12.05 11.39 12.41
CA ILE A 19 10.69 11.94 12.53
C ILE A 19 9.70 11.11 11.71
N ARG A 20 10.03 10.82 10.45
CA ARG A 20 9.19 9.99 9.58
C ARG A 20 8.97 8.59 10.17
N ASP A 21 10.04 7.93 10.60
CA ASP A 21 9.99 6.56 11.10
C ASP A 21 9.24 6.47 12.45
N ALA A 22 9.37 7.48 13.31
CA ALA A 22 8.56 7.61 14.52
C ALA A 22 7.08 7.84 14.20
N ALA A 23 6.78 8.68 13.20
CA ALA A 23 5.41 8.93 12.75
C ALA A 23 4.77 7.67 12.18
N ILE A 24 5.46 6.93 11.32
CA ILE A 24 4.95 5.67 10.75
C ILE A 24 4.58 4.67 11.86
N ARG A 25 5.43 4.48 12.88
CA ARG A 25 5.13 3.60 14.02
C ARG A 25 3.90 4.04 14.79
N LEU A 26 3.85 5.31 15.17
CA LEU A 26 2.73 5.85 15.96
C LEU A 26 1.41 5.86 15.17
N PHE A 27 1.44 6.19 13.89
CA PHE A 27 0.28 6.13 13.02
C PHE A 27 -0.22 4.69 12.84
N ALA A 28 0.67 3.72 12.70
CA ALA A 28 0.33 2.30 12.62
C ALA A 28 -0.32 1.78 13.92
N GLU A 29 0.14 2.26 15.09
CA GLU A 29 -0.35 1.82 16.40
C GLU A 29 -1.67 2.48 16.79
N ARG A 30 -1.77 3.81 16.65
CA ARG A 30 -2.83 4.64 17.23
C ARG A 30 -3.72 5.34 16.22
N GLY A 31 -3.40 5.20 14.94
CA GLY A 31 -4.01 5.98 13.87
C GLY A 31 -3.46 7.40 13.80
N ILE A 32 -3.83 8.09 12.73
CA ILE A 32 -3.31 9.44 12.43
C ILE A 32 -3.90 10.46 13.40
N ASP A 33 -5.22 10.40 13.65
CA ASP A 33 -5.90 11.33 14.54
C ASP A 33 -5.52 11.12 16.02
N GLY A 34 -5.28 9.86 16.41
CA GLY A 34 -4.83 9.50 17.75
C GLY A 34 -3.37 9.84 18.08
N THR A 35 -2.62 10.44 17.13
CA THR A 35 -1.19 10.75 17.29
C THR A 35 -0.94 12.25 17.24
N THR A 36 -0.21 12.80 18.21
CA THR A 36 0.13 14.22 18.26
C THR A 36 1.55 14.51 17.77
N VAL A 37 1.81 15.73 17.31
CA VAL A 37 3.16 16.22 16.95
C VAL A 37 4.13 16.06 18.12
N ARG A 38 3.67 16.29 19.35
CA ARG A 38 4.49 16.17 20.55
C ARG A 38 4.99 14.73 20.77
N GLU A 39 4.11 13.74 20.61
CA GLU A 39 4.46 12.33 20.74
C GLU A 39 5.44 11.90 19.65
N ILE A 40 5.23 12.36 18.39
CA ILE A 40 6.14 12.06 17.28
C ILE A 40 7.54 12.63 17.59
N THR A 41 7.62 13.88 17.99
CA THR A 41 8.92 14.53 18.26
C THR A 41 9.62 13.94 19.46
N GLN A 42 8.89 13.57 20.51
CA GLN A 42 9.42 12.85 21.65
C GLN A 42 9.97 11.47 21.23
N ALA A 43 9.23 10.69 20.44
CA ALA A 43 9.68 9.39 19.97
C ALA A 43 10.88 9.49 19.00
N ALA A 44 10.96 10.57 18.21
CA ALA A 44 12.08 10.84 17.31
C ALA A 44 13.32 11.43 18.01
N GLY A 45 13.21 11.85 19.26
CA GLY A 45 14.28 12.53 19.99
C GLY A 45 14.65 13.89 19.38
N VAL A 46 13.63 14.67 18.95
CA VAL A 46 13.83 15.99 18.33
C VAL A 46 12.87 17.04 18.90
N SER A 47 13.16 18.32 18.64
CA SER A 47 12.24 19.40 19.02
C SER A 47 11.04 19.51 18.07
N PRO A 48 9.87 20.06 18.53
CA PRO A 48 8.74 20.35 17.65
C PRO A 48 9.08 21.35 16.53
N GLY A 49 10.01 22.26 16.77
CA GLY A 49 10.50 23.21 15.77
C GLY A 49 11.19 22.49 14.60
N LEU A 50 11.95 21.43 14.89
CA LEU A 50 12.65 20.66 13.87
C LEU A 50 11.66 19.87 12.99
N LEU A 51 10.60 19.30 13.56
CA LEU A 51 9.53 18.68 12.76
C LEU A 51 8.88 19.70 11.82
N ARG A 52 8.57 20.90 12.35
CA ARG A 52 7.98 21.98 11.55
C ARG A 52 8.92 22.43 10.43
N HIS A 53 10.23 22.48 10.69
CA HIS A 53 11.25 22.81 9.69
C HIS A 53 11.26 21.78 8.53
N HIS A 54 11.24 20.47 8.84
CA HIS A 54 11.34 19.41 7.82
C HIS A 54 10.06 19.11 7.07
N PHE A 55 8.90 19.25 7.72
CA PHE A 55 7.62 18.77 7.17
C PHE A 55 6.53 19.86 7.15
N GLY A 56 6.70 20.96 7.86
CA GLY A 56 5.73 22.04 7.98
C GLY A 56 4.57 21.67 8.89
N SER A 57 3.74 20.69 8.54
CA SER A 57 2.56 20.26 9.30
C SER A 57 2.52 18.75 9.52
N LYS A 58 1.60 18.28 10.37
CA LYS A 58 1.31 16.85 10.58
C LYS A 58 0.75 16.21 9.31
N GLU A 59 -0.07 16.93 8.56
CA GLU A 59 -0.66 16.50 7.28
C GLU A 59 0.42 16.30 6.21
N SER A 60 1.37 17.23 6.11
CA SER A 60 2.51 17.11 5.20
C SER A 60 3.46 15.99 5.60
N LEU A 61 3.66 15.77 6.91
CA LEU A 61 4.39 14.61 7.43
C LEU A 61 3.67 13.30 7.06
N ARG A 62 2.35 13.22 7.24
CA ARG A 62 1.55 12.08 6.81
C ARG A 62 1.75 11.81 5.32
N ALA A 63 1.62 12.83 4.47
CA ALA A 63 1.85 12.68 3.03
C ALA A 63 3.26 12.15 2.69
N ALA A 64 4.27 12.53 3.47
CA ALA A 64 5.63 12.00 3.30
C ALA A 64 5.75 10.55 3.79
N CYS A 65 5.04 10.17 4.85
CA CYS A 65 4.96 8.79 5.32
C CYS A 65 4.25 7.89 4.29
N ASP A 66 3.11 8.31 3.74
CA ASP A 66 2.36 7.58 2.72
C ASP A 66 3.27 7.23 1.53
N ARG A 67 3.91 8.24 0.93
CA ARG A 67 4.85 8.02 -0.18
C ARG A 67 5.97 7.06 0.17
N TYR A 68 6.62 7.28 1.30
CA TYR A 68 7.72 6.42 1.74
C TYR A 68 7.29 4.97 1.92
N VAL A 69 6.14 4.73 2.54
CA VAL A 69 5.63 3.37 2.76
C VAL A 69 5.30 2.70 1.44
N LEU A 70 4.61 3.39 0.51
CA LEU A 70 4.27 2.85 -0.80
C LEU A 70 5.53 2.54 -1.63
N ASP A 71 6.49 3.48 -1.72
CA ASP A 71 7.76 3.27 -2.43
C ASP A 71 8.53 2.06 -1.88
N ARG A 72 8.55 1.91 -0.55
CA ARG A 72 9.24 0.78 0.09
C ARG A 72 8.52 -0.56 -0.14
N ILE A 73 7.19 -0.58 -0.14
CA ILE A 73 6.42 -1.79 -0.48
C ILE A 73 6.71 -2.23 -1.92
N VAL A 74 6.72 -1.30 -2.88
CA VAL A 74 7.06 -1.59 -4.27
C VAL A 74 8.46 -2.16 -4.36
N LYS A 75 9.45 -1.49 -3.75
CA LYS A 75 10.84 -1.96 -3.76
C LYS A 75 11.01 -3.34 -3.13
N ILE A 76 10.36 -3.62 -2.00
CA ILE A 76 10.40 -4.95 -1.38
C ILE A 76 9.80 -6.01 -2.31
N LYS A 77 8.70 -5.71 -3.02
CA LYS A 77 8.12 -6.62 -4.00
C LYS A 77 9.07 -6.89 -5.17
N GLU A 78 9.75 -5.86 -5.68
CA GLU A 78 10.76 -6.02 -6.73
C GLU A 78 11.93 -6.90 -6.27
N GLU A 79 12.45 -6.66 -5.07
CA GLU A 79 13.51 -7.44 -4.45
C GLU A 79 13.11 -8.92 -4.27
N LEU A 80 11.86 -9.18 -3.87
CA LEU A 80 11.32 -10.53 -3.67
C LEU A 80 11.12 -11.28 -5.01
N LEU A 81 10.54 -10.61 -6.01
CA LEU A 81 10.06 -11.28 -7.22
C LEU A 81 11.11 -11.36 -8.33
N PHE A 82 12.03 -10.38 -8.42
CA PHE A 82 12.94 -10.27 -9.57
C PHE A 82 14.42 -10.31 -9.22
N GLU A 83 14.83 -9.85 -8.03
CA GLU A 83 16.24 -9.82 -7.66
C GLU A 83 16.73 -11.13 -7.02
N GLY A 84 15.88 -12.15 -6.96
CA GLY A 84 16.23 -13.46 -6.40
C GLY A 84 16.56 -13.45 -4.90
N LYS A 85 16.32 -12.34 -4.21
CA LYS A 85 16.64 -12.19 -2.77
C LYS A 85 15.87 -13.15 -1.88
N LEU A 86 14.73 -13.67 -2.37
CA LEU A 86 13.94 -14.68 -1.67
C LEU A 86 14.77 -15.95 -1.36
N ALA A 87 15.75 -16.29 -2.21
CA ALA A 87 16.66 -17.41 -2.01
C ALA A 87 17.71 -17.16 -0.91
N SER A 88 17.87 -15.92 -0.44
CA SER A 88 18.83 -15.56 0.60
C SER A 88 18.24 -15.79 2.00
N PRO A 89 18.77 -16.71 2.83
CA PRO A 89 18.14 -17.11 4.11
C PRO A 89 17.90 -15.97 5.10
N GLY A 90 18.72 -14.91 5.04
CA GLY A 90 18.60 -13.74 5.93
C GLY A 90 17.65 -12.66 5.44
N PHE A 91 17.18 -12.71 4.19
CA PHE A 91 16.42 -11.62 3.59
C PHE A 91 15.03 -11.48 4.20
N LEU A 92 14.20 -12.53 4.16
CA LEU A 92 12.85 -12.49 4.73
C LEU A 92 12.85 -12.11 6.22
N PRO A 93 13.68 -12.71 7.09
CA PRO A 93 13.76 -12.29 8.49
C PRO A 93 14.10 -10.81 8.67
N SER A 94 14.94 -10.25 7.80
CA SER A 94 15.37 -8.84 7.90
C SER A 94 14.28 -7.84 7.53
N ILE A 95 13.43 -8.16 6.55
CA ILE A 95 12.37 -7.25 6.06
C ILE A 95 11.02 -7.48 6.72
N HIS A 96 10.78 -8.66 7.31
CA HIS A 96 9.49 -9.05 7.84
C HIS A 96 8.91 -8.08 8.88
N PRO A 97 9.65 -7.57 9.88
CA PRO A 97 9.12 -6.57 10.82
C PRO A 97 8.67 -5.28 10.13
N THR A 98 9.39 -4.88 9.09
CA THR A 98 9.06 -3.69 8.28
C THR A 98 7.78 -3.91 7.48
N ILE A 99 7.60 -5.09 6.88
CA ILE A 99 6.38 -5.45 6.14
C ILE A 99 5.15 -5.40 7.07
N LEU A 100 5.23 -5.99 8.26
CA LEU A 100 4.14 -5.97 9.24
C LEU A 100 3.79 -4.54 9.68
N LEU A 101 4.81 -3.71 9.92
CA LEU A 101 4.60 -2.31 10.26
C LEU A 101 3.87 -1.56 9.13
N PHE A 102 4.29 -1.77 7.89
CA PHE A 102 3.69 -1.10 6.73
C PHE A 102 2.26 -1.57 6.48
N TYR A 103 1.96 -2.85 6.66
CA TYR A 103 0.59 -3.35 6.56
C TYR A 103 -0.33 -2.73 7.60
N ARG A 104 0.12 -2.62 8.87
CA ARG A 104 -0.63 -1.92 9.91
C ARG A 104 -0.84 -0.45 9.56
N TYR A 105 0.20 0.22 9.08
CA TYR A 105 0.13 1.61 8.65
C TYR A 105 -0.89 1.81 7.54
N VAL A 106 -0.79 1.03 6.45
CA VAL A 106 -1.70 1.10 5.29
C VAL A 106 -3.15 0.83 5.72
N THR A 107 -3.37 -0.21 6.54
CA THR A 107 -4.69 -0.52 7.07
C THR A 107 -5.31 0.69 7.80
N ARG A 108 -4.56 1.32 8.70
CA ARG A 108 -5.03 2.51 9.42
C ARG A 108 -5.27 3.70 8.50
N ALA A 109 -4.37 3.93 7.54
CA ALA A 109 -4.45 5.05 6.62
C ALA A 109 -5.64 4.93 5.66
N LEU A 110 -5.99 3.73 5.21
CA LEU A 110 -7.13 3.48 4.31
C LEU A 110 -8.48 3.53 5.05
N LEU A 111 -8.52 3.16 6.33
CA LEU A 111 -9.76 3.09 7.10
C LEU A 111 -10.11 4.39 7.83
N ASP A 112 -9.33 5.46 7.72
CA ASP A 112 -9.60 6.71 8.43
C ASP A 112 -10.71 7.57 7.81
N GLY A 113 -11.25 7.18 6.64
CA GLY A 113 -12.36 7.86 5.96
C GLY A 113 -12.04 9.24 5.41
N SER A 114 -10.78 9.66 5.41
CA SER A 114 -10.36 10.97 4.91
C SER A 114 -10.22 11.00 3.38
N PRO A 115 -10.27 12.17 2.73
CA PRO A 115 -9.92 12.32 1.32
C PRO A 115 -8.49 11.80 1.01
N ARG A 116 -7.63 11.78 2.00
CA ARG A 116 -6.27 11.25 1.90
C ARG A 116 -6.26 9.72 1.79
N ALA A 117 -7.19 9.02 2.42
CA ALA A 117 -7.36 7.58 2.25
C ALA A 117 -7.71 7.21 0.81
N ALA A 118 -8.63 7.95 0.19
CA ALA A 118 -8.97 7.77 -1.22
C ALA A 118 -7.75 8.02 -2.13
N ALA A 119 -7.02 9.11 -1.91
CA ALA A 119 -5.80 9.40 -2.67
C ALA A 119 -4.74 8.30 -2.51
N MET A 120 -4.56 7.74 -1.30
CA MET A 120 -3.64 6.62 -1.07
C MET A 120 -4.06 5.37 -1.84
N PHE A 121 -5.35 5.06 -1.87
CA PHE A 121 -5.88 3.95 -2.67
C PHE A 121 -5.60 4.15 -4.16
N ASP A 122 -5.85 5.34 -4.69
CA ASP A 122 -5.58 5.69 -6.10
C ASP A 122 -4.09 5.61 -6.44
N ASP A 123 -3.20 6.04 -5.54
CA ASP A 123 -1.74 5.89 -5.68
C ASP A 123 -1.36 4.40 -5.74
N MET A 124 -1.92 3.56 -4.87
CA MET A 124 -1.69 2.10 -4.88
C MET A 124 -2.15 1.45 -6.19
N VAL A 125 -3.33 1.83 -6.70
CA VAL A 125 -3.84 1.35 -7.99
C VAL A 125 -2.89 1.78 -9.12
N THR A 126 -2.46 3.02 -9.15
CA THR A 126 -1.55 3.55 -10.18
C THR A 126 -0.20 2.84 -10.18
N LEU A 127 0.40 2.63 -9.00
CA LEU A 127 1.66 1.90 -8.87
C LEU A 127 1.51 0.43 -9.32
N THR A 128 0.39 -0.21 -8.96
CA THR A 128 0.11 -1.60 -9.35
C THR A 128 -0.11 -1.72 -10.85
N GLU A 129 -0.87 -0.80 -11.46
CA GLU A 129 -1.10 -0.74 -12.91
C GLU A 129 0.24 -0.62 -13.67
N GLN A 130 1.10 0.33 -13.26
CA GLN A 130 2.43 0.50 -13.86
C GLN A 130 3.31 -0.73 -13.68
N TRP A 131 3.22 -1.40 -12.54
CA TRP A 131 3.98 -2.61 -12.27
C TRP A 131 3.53 -3.76 -13.17
N ILE A 132 2.22 -4.02 -13.26
CA ILE A 132 1.64 -5.09 -14.08
C ILE A 132 1.96 -4.89 -15.56
N SER A 133 1.77 -3.67 -16.07
CA SER A 133 2.03 -3.37 -17.49
C SER A 133 3.49 -3.63 -17.91
N ARG A 134 4.44 -3.51 -16.98
CA ARG A 134 5.86 -3.78 -17.25
C ARG A 134 6.26 -5.25 -17.08
N ASN A 135 5.69 -5.93 -16.07
CA ASN A 135 6.20 -7.22 -15.61
C ASN A 135 5.28 -8.40 -15.96
N ALA A 136 4.01 -8.15 -16.29
CA ALA A 136 3.02 -9.16 -16.66
C ALA A 136 2.05 -8.63 -17.73
N PRO A 137 2.54 -8.16 -18.90
CA PRO A 137 1.70 -7.48 -19.91
C PRO A 137 0.57 -8.37 -20.45
N ASP A 138 0.75 -9.68 -20.43
CA ASP A 138 -0.23 -10.63 -21.00
C ASP A 138 -1.36 -11.03 -20.03
N VAL A 139 -1.34 -10.51 -18.79
CA VAL A 139 -2.33 -10.92 -17.77
C VAL A 139 -3.71 -10.33 -18.00
N THR A 140 -3.79 -9.16 -18.63
CA THR A 140 -5.02 -8.43 -18.89
C THR A 140 -4.85 -7.43 -20.03
N GLU A 141 -5.96 -7.05 -20.69
CA GLU A 141 -6.02 -5.92 -21.62
C GLU A 141 -6.36 -4.60 -20.90
N ASP A 142 -7.01 -4.68 -19.73
CA ASP A 142 -7.39 -3.53 -18.90
C ASP A 142 -6.59 -3.54 -17.58
N TYR A 143 -5.39 -2.97 -17.65
CA TYR A 143 -4.49 -2.88 -16.49
C TYR A 143 -5.09 -2.08 -15.33
N ARG A 144 -5.87 -1.02 -15.62
CA ARG A 144 -6.48 -0.18 -14.59
C ARG A 144 -7.53 -0.95 -13.79
N ALA A 145 -8.46 -1.63 -14.47
CA ALA A 145 -9.47 -2.45 -13.82
C ALA A 145 -8.83 -3.61 -13.03
N TYR A 146 -7.84 -4.29 -13.62
CA TYR A 146 -7.10 -5.36 -12.94
C TYR A 146 -6.43 -4.85 -11.66
N ALA A 147 -5.71 -3.73 -11.75
CA ALA A 147 -5.02 -3.13 -10.61
C ALA A 147 -6.00 -2.70 -9.51
N ALA A 148 -7.12 -2.07 -9.86
CA ALA A 148 -8.13 -1.63 -8.91
C ALA A 148 -8.75 -2.81 -8.14
N VAL A 149 -9.10 -3.90 -8.84
CA VAL A 149 -9.62 -5.13 -8.23
C VAL A 149 -8.56 -5.77 -7.34
N PHE A 150 -7.32 -5.91 -7.81
CA PHE A 150 -6.22 -6.50 -7.06
C PHE A 150 -5.94 -5.72 -5.76
N VAL A 151 -5.81 -4.40 -5.85
CA VAL A 151 -5.59 -3.53 -4.69
C VAL A 151 -6.78 -3.59 -3.73
N GLY A 152 -8.03 -3.60 -4.26
CA GLY A 152 -9.24 -3.74 -3.45
C GLY A 152 -9.28 -5.05 -2.68
N MET A 153 -8.94 -6.18 -3.30
CA MET A 153 -8.86 -7.48 -2.64
C MET A 153 -7.81 -7.50 -1.52
N GLN A 154 -6.59 -7.00 -1.80
CA GLN A 154 -5.51 -6.95 -0.82
C GLN A 154 -5.84 -6.03 0.36
N SER A 155 -6.34 -4.84 0.07
CA SER A 155 -6.76 -3.88 1.08
C SER A 155 -7.94 -4.40 1.90
N GLY A 156 -8.88 -5.09 1.27
CA GLY A 156 -10.02 -5.73 1.93
C GLY A 156 -9.60 -6.79 2.96
N MET A 157 -8.61 -7.62 2.63
CA MET A 157 -8.06 -8.59 3.60
C MET A 157 -7.47 -7.88 4.83
N LEU A 158 -6.72 -6.79 4.61
CA LEU A 158 -6.13 -6.02 5.70
C LEU A 158 -7.20 -5.26 6.50
N ALA A 159 -8.21 -4.70 5.84
CA ALA A 159 -9.34 -4.04 6.49
C ALA A 159 -10.16 -5.00 7.36
N MET A 160 -10.26 -6.27 6.93
CA MET A 160 -10.98 -7.34 7.63
C MET A 160 -10.03 -8.22 8.48
N HIS A 161 -8.88 -7.70 8.88
CA HIS A 161 -7.83 -8.49 9.55
C HIS A 161 -8.31 -9.27 10.79
N ASP A 162 -9.24 -8.72 11.58
CA ASP A 162 -9.82 -9.40 12.73
C ASP A 162 -10.59 -10.67 12.33
N HIS A 163 -11.38 -10.59 11.25
CA HIS A 163 -12.12 -11.74 10.73
C HIS A 163 -11.18 -12.79 10.13
N VAL A 164 -10.16 -12.33 9.38
CA VAL A 164 -9.15 -13.23 8.80
C VAL A 164 -8.35 -13.90 9.92
N SER A 165 -7.89 -13.15 10.93
CA SER A 165 -7.18 -13.69 12.09
C SER A 165 -8.00 -14.75 12.83
N ARG A 166 -9.29 -14.47 13.07
CA ARG A 166 -10.20 -15.44 13.70
C ARG A 166 -10.36 -16.71 12.87
N ALA A 167 -10.49 -16.59 11.55
CA ALA A 167 -10.62 -17.73 10.65
C ALA A 167 -9.33 -18.55 10.55
N LEU A 168 -8.18 -17.89 10.61
CA LEU A 168 -6.87 -18.55 10.64
C LEU A 168 -6.49 -19.09 12.02
N GLY A 169 -7.14 -18.63 13.09
CA GLY A 169 -6.78 -18.99 14.47
C GLY A 169 -5.47 -18.35 14.96
N VAL A 170 -4.99 -17.30 14.28
CA VAL A 170 -3.75 -16.60 14.60
C VAL A 170 -3.82 -15.15 14.11
N ASP A 171 -3.23 -14.20 14.85
CA ASP A 171 -3.17 -12.80 14.43
C ASP A 171 -2.35 -12.64 13.15
N VAL A 172 -2.96 -12.14 12.07
CA VAL A 172 -2.29 -11.94 10.77
C VAL A 172 -1.15 -10.90 10.83
N PHE A 173 -1.11 -10.06 11.85
CA PHE A 173 -0.02 -9.14 12.13
C PHE A 173 1.07 -9.72 13.04
N SER A 174 0.95 -10.99 13.46
CA SER A 174 2.05 -11.76 14.05
C SER A 174 2.91 -12.37 12.95
N THR A 175 4.12 -12.81 13.29
CA THR A 175 5.00 -13.52 12.34
C THR A 175 4.33 -14.77 11.77
N ASP A 176 3.78 -15.62 12.63
CA ASP A 176 3.16 -16.88 12.23
C ASP A 176 1.90 -16.65 11.38
N GLY A 177 1.05 -15.69 11.76
CA GLY A 177 -0.15 -15.36 11.02
C GLY A 177 0.16 -14.76 9.65
N HIS A 178 1.16 -13.87 9.57
CA HIS A 178 1.61 -13.33 8.31
C HIS A 178 2.14 -14.41 7.36
N LEU A 179 3.00 -15.30 7.85
CA LEU A 179 3.56 -16.40 7.04
C LEU A 179 2.46 -17.35 6.58
N ARG A 180 1.49 -17.67 7.42
CA ARG A 180 0.33 -18.51 7.07
C ARG A 180 -0.53 -17.84 5.99
N MET A 181 -0.82 -16.55 6.13
CA MET A 181 -1.56 -15.77 5.13
C MET A 181 -0.79 -15.67 3.81
N ALA A 182 0.51 -15.41 3.86
CA ALA A 182 1.36 -15.32 2.66
C ALA A 182 1.44 -16.66 1.91
N GLY A 183 1.53 -17.78 2.64
CA GLY A 183 1.46 -19.12 2.04
C GLY A 183 0.14 -19.36 1.31
N ALA A 184 -0.99 -19.09 1.95
CA ALA A 184 -2.31 -19.23 1.34
C ALA A 184 -2.49 -18.32 0.09
N LEU A 185 -1.95 -17.10 0.13
CA LEU A 185 -1.95 -16.20 -1.05
C LEU A 185 -1.07 -16.74 -2.18
N THR A 186 0.08 -17.32 -1.85
CA THR A 186 0.95 -17.96 -2.85
C THR A 186 0.22 -19.11 -3.54
N ASP A 187 -0.47 -19.97 -2.77
CA ASP A 187 -1.28 -21.05 -3.33
C ASP A 187 -2.42 -20.49 -4.20
N PHE A 188 -3.14 -19.47 -3.73
CA PHE A 188 -4.24 -18.84 -4.46
C PHE A 188 -3.80 -18.27 -5.82
N TYR A 189 -2.64 -17.60 -5.87
CA TYR A 189 -2.15 -17.01 -7.13
C TYR A 189 -1.45 -17.98 -8.06
N SER A 190 -0.96 -19.12 -7.55
CA SER A 190 -0.25 -20.12 -8.36
C SER A 190 -1.16 -21.17 -8.97
N HIS A 191 -2.41 -21.31 -8.47
CA HIS A 191 -3.36 -22.32 -8.95
C HIS A 191 -4.60 -21.64 -9.53
N PRO A 192 -4.86 -21.74 -10.85
CA PRO A 192 -6.07 -21.20 -11.44
C PRO A 192 -7.31 -21.97 -10.92
N LEU A 193 -8.25 -21.25 -10.30
CA LEU A 193 -9.52 -21.80 -9.83
C LEU A 193 -10.53 -22.05 -10.98
N LEU A 194 -10.32 -21.39 -12.11
CA LEU A 194 -11.19 -21.43 -13.27
C LEU A 194 -10.44 -22.03 -14.46
N ASP A 195 -11.03 -22.99 -15.14
CA ASP A 195 -10.47 -23.54 -16.37
C ASP A 195 -10.57 -22.55 -17.55
N ALA A 196 -9.79 -22.78 -18.60
CA ALA A 196 -9.72 -21.90 -19.76
C ALA A 196 -11.06 -21.81 -20.52
N ASP A 197 -11.84 -22.90 -20.57
CA ASP A 197 -13.14 -22.94 -21.26
C ASP A 197 -14.17 -22.07 -20.52
N PHE A 198 -14.23 -22.17 -19.18
CA PHE A 198 -15.07 -21.30 -18.36
C PHE A 198 -14.69 -19.83 -18.54
N VAL A 199 -13.39 -19.50 -18.48
CA VAL A 199 -12.90 -18.13 -18.66
C VAL A 199 -13.30 -17.57 -20.03
N ALA A 200 -13.15 -18.34 -21.11
CA ALA A 200 -13.54 -17.93 -22.46
C ALA A 200 -15.07 -17.67 -22.57
N LYS A 201 -15.88 -18.57 -22.00
CA LYS A 201 -17.35 -18.43 -21.99
C LYS A 201 -17.80 -17.22 -21.16
N ALA A 202 -17.19 -16.99 -20.00
CA ALA A 202 -17.48 -15.85 -19.14
C ALA A 202 -17.16 -14.52 -19.85
N ARG A 203 -15.97 -14.42 -20.46
CA ARG A 203 -15.57 -13.22 -21.24
C ARG A 203 -16.52 -12.96 -22.40
N ALA A 204 -16.91 -13.99 -23.17
CA ALA A 204 -17.85 -13.84 -24.24
C ALA A 204 -19.27 -13.41 -23.78
N ALA A 205 -19.70 -13.89 -22.62
CA ALA A 205 -20.96 -13.46 -22.01
C ALA A 205 -20.93 -11.99 -21.58
N MET A 206 -19.86 -11.57 -20.93
CA MET A 206 -19.66 -10.17 -20.52
C MET A 206 -19.59 -9.22 -21.74
N ALA A 207 -18.90 -9.62 -22.82
CA ALA A 207 -18.83 -8.83 -24.05
C ALA A 207 -20.22 -8.66 -24.70
N ARG A 208 -21.04 -9.72 -24.73
CA ARG A 208 -22.43 -9.61 -25.21
C ARG A 208 -23.29 -8.67 -24.36
N LEU A 209 -23.16 -8.76 -23.03
CA LEU A 209 -23.90 -7.89 -22.13
C LEU A 209 -23.48 -6.42 -22.31
N HIS A 210 -22.21 -6.15 -22.49
CA HIS A 210 -21.68 -4.81 -22.75
C HIS A 210 -22.20 -4.25 -24.10
N ALA A 211 -22.29 -5.09 -25.15
CA ALA A 211 -22.82 -4.69 -26.45
C ALA A 211 -24.30 -4.35 -26.38
N THR A 212 -25.09 -5.02 -25.53
CA THR A 212 -26.52 -4.74 -25.35
C THR A 212 -26.81 -3.58 -24.41
N ASN A 213 -25.88 -3.26 -23.50
CA ASN A 213 -25.99 -2.16 -22.55
C ASN A 213 -24.72 -1.30 -22.61
N PRO A 214 -24.51 -0.48 -23.66
CA PRO A 214 -23.34 0.39 -23.70
C PRO A 214 -23.37 1.34 -22.49
N PRO A 215 -22.19 1.66 -21.89
CA PRO A 215 -22.14 2.57 -20.76
C PRO A 215 -22.78 3.89 -21.15
N THR A 216 -23.77 4.33 -20.37
CA THR A 216 -24.30 5.68 -20.48
C THR A 216 -23.13 6.64 -20.27
N ALA A 217 -22.86 7.53 -21.23
CA ALA A 217 -21.82 8.54 -21.10
C ALA A 217 -22.09 9.32 -19.81
N ALA A 218 -21.31 9.05 -18.78
CA ALA A 218 -21.41 9.75 -17.50
C ALA A 218 -20.97 11.21 -17.72
N GLY A 219 -21.93 12.15 -17.63
CA GLY A 219 -21.67 13.57 -17.43
C GLY A 219 -21.38 14.38 -18.68
N ALA A 220 -22.33 14.45 -19.62
CA ALA A 220 -22.50 15.71 -20.31
C ALA A 220 -23.22 16.65 -19.34
N ASP A 221 -22.51 17.61 -18.80
CA ASP A 221 -23.03 18.68 -17.95
C ASP A 221 -24.09 19.46 -18.76
N PRO A 222 -25.39 19.53 -18.36
CA PRO A 222 -26.41 20.20 -19.12
C PRO A 222 -26.44 21.74 -18.93
N GLU A 223 -25.41 22.34 -18.36
CA GLU A 223 -25.39 23.81 -18.05
C GLU A 223 -24.50 24.68 -18.98
N ALA A 224 -24.18 24.21 -20.19
CA ALA A 224 -23.41 25.04 -21.14
C ALA A 224 -24.22 25.64 -22.32
N GLU A 225 -25.57 25.59 -22.30
CA GLU A 225 -26.41 26.31 -23.27
C GLU A 225 -27.36 27.24 -22.55
N GLY A 226 -26.90 28.46 -22.21
CA GLY A 226 -27.77 29.48 -21.63
C GLY A 226 -27.06 30.74 -21.14
N ALA A 227 -26.27 31.38 -22.01
CA ALA A 227 -25.97 32.83 -21.87
C ALA A 227 -25.57 33.45 -23.20
#